data_670c6de2405041271ce653dd5aacb406
#
_entry.id   670c6de2405041271ce653dd5aacb406
#
_cell.length_a   1.000
_cell.length_b   1.000
_cell.length_c   1.000
_cell.angle_alpha   90.00
_cell.angle_beta   90.00
_cell.angle_gamma   90.00
#
_symmetry.space_group_name_H-M   'P 1'
#
loop_
_entity.id
_entity.type
_entity.pdbx_description
1 polymer ?
#
loop_
_entity_poly.entity_id
_entity_poly.type
_entity_poly.pdbx_seq_one_letter_code
_entity_poly.pdbx_strand_id
1 'polypeptide(L)'
;MDPAELASWRRTGKHAFDHYARGRKEDLSIRFLDDALAHESFPLPRCPTLVIQGALDDTVDPALAREFTRRMQGRAKLVELQQGHELNADLAGLWRLIEAHLAPLLPQAPRPTP
;
A
#
# COMPACT_ATOMS: atom_id res chain seq x y z
N MET A 1 7.62 10.93 11.40
CA MET A 1 7.11 12.10 12.16
C MET A 1 8.03 12.38 13.34
N ASP A 2 8.37 13.63 13.51
CA ASP A 2 9.18 14.12 14.63
C ASP A 2 8.45 13.89 15.96
N PRO A 3 9.16 13.46 17.02
CA PRO A 3 8.56 13.31 18.35
C PRO A 3 7.85 14.55 18.89
N ALA A 4 8.34 15.76 18.58
CA ALA A 4 7.69 16.99 19.01
C ALA A 4 6.36 17.22 18.29
N GLU A 5 6.27 16.90 17.00
CA GLU A 5 5.03 16.96 16.23
C GLU A 5 4.01 15.94 16.75
N LEU A 6 4.46 14.73 17.06
CA LEU A 6 3.60 13.69 17.64
C LEU A 6 3.06 14.13 19.01
N ALA A 7 3.90 14.68 19.88
CA ALA A 7 3.48 15.20 21.18
C ALA A 7 2.47 16.35 21.04
N SER A 8 2.66 17.23 20.08
CA SER A 8 1.71 18.30 19.76
C SER A 8 0.38 17.76 19.28
N TRP A 9 0.41 16.74 18.40
CA TRP A 9 -0.80 16.09 17.90
C TRP A 9 -1.62 15.48 19.05
N ARG A 10 -0.95 14.77 19.95
CA ARG A 10 -1.61 14.20 21.14
C ARG A 10 -2.19 15.27 22.07
N ARG A 11 -1.47 16.38 22.27
CA ARG A 11 -1.91 17.48 23.14
C ARG A 11 -3.08 18.25 22.56
N THR A 12 -3.06 18.56 21.26
CA THR A 12 -4.07 19.40 20.60
C THR A 12 -5.23 18.60 20.01
N GLY A 13 -5.04 17.30 19.81
CA GLY A 13 -6.04 16.42 19.22
C GLY A 13 -6.11 16.47 17.69
N LYS A 14 -5.32 17.33 17.06
CA LYS A 14 -5.31 17.47 15.60
C LYS A 14 -3.93 17.86 15.07
N HIS A 15 -3.62 17.49 13.83
CA HIS A 15 -2.40 17.89 13.13
C HIS A 15 -2.72 18.08 11.64
N ALA A 16 -2.12 19.09 11.03
CA ALA A 16 -2.31 19.42 9.62
C ALA A 16 -1.39 18.57 8.73
N PHE A 17 -1.98 17.90 7.76
CA PHE A 17 -1.27 17.14 6.73
C PHE A 17 -1.60 17.67 5.35
N ASP A 18 -0.68 17.49 4.40
CA ASP A 18 -0.92 17.84 3.01
C ASP A 18 -1.98 16.92 2.41
N HIS A 19 -3.02 17.54 1.85
CA HIS A 19 -4.06 16.83 1.11
C HIS A 19 -3.83 17.06 -0.38
N TYR A 20 -3.14 16.16 -1.03
CA TYR A 20 -2.69 16.35 -2.41
C TYR A 20 -3.84 16.59 -3.40
N ALA A 21 -4.94 15.88 -3.26
CA ALA A 21 -6.08 16.02 -4.16
C ALA A 21 -6.77 17.39 -4.04
N ARG A 22 -6.70 18.04 -2.86
CA ARG A 22 -7.30 19.37 -2.64
C ARG A 22 -6.29 20.50 -2.73
N GLY A 23 -5.00 20.19 -2.85
CA GLY A 23 -3.93 21.17 -2.93
C GLY A 23 -3.76 22.04 -1.68
N ARG A 24 -4.20 21.56 -0.53
CA ARG A 24 -4.12 22.29 0.74
C ARG A 24 -3.90 21.34 1.91
N LYS A 25 -3.53 21.91 3.07
CA LYS A 25 -3.44 21.15 4.32
C LYS A 25 -4.83 20.90 4.90
N GLU A 26 -5.02 19.71 5.47
CA GLU A 26 -6.22 19.32 6.18
C GLU A 26 -5.84 18.77 7.55
N ASP A 27 -6.67 19.02 8.55
CA ASP A 27 -6.46 18.50 9.90
C ASP A 27 -6.88 17.03 9.99
N LEU A 28 -6.03 16.22 10.61
CA LEU A 28 -6.36 14.87 11.04
C LEU A 28 -6.52 14.81 12.55
N SER A 29 -7.59 14.16 13.00
CA SER A 29 -7.80 13.88 14.42
C SER A 29 -6.75 12.89 14.93
N ILE A 30 -6.36 13.04 16.20
CA ILE A 30 -5.51 12.06 16.89
C ILE A 30 -6.14 10.66 16.92
N ARG A 31 -7.46 10.56 16.82
CA ARG A 31 -8.15 9.27 16.72
C ARG A 31 -7.73 8.45 15.51
N PHE A 32 -7.31 9.11 14.42
CA PHE A 32 -6.75 8.42 13.25
C PHE A 32 -5.49 7.66 13.64
N LEU A 33 -4.58 8.28 14.40
CA LEU A 33 -3.37 7.62 14.87
C LEU A 33 -3.69 6.48 15.85
N ASP A 34 -4.59 6.71 16.80
CA ASP A 34 -4.97 5.69 17.78
C ASP A 34 -5.58 4.46 17.10
N ASP A 35 -6.43 4.67 16.10
CA ASP A 35 -6.98 3.59 15.29
C ASP A 35 -5.90 2.85 14.52
N ALA A 36 -5.00 3.58 13.85
CA ALA A 36 -3.90 2.99 13.09
C ALA A 36 -2.99 2.12 13.98
N LEU A 37 -2.70 2.57 15.19
CA LEU A 37 -1.86 1.84 16.14
C LEU A 37 -2.53 0.59 16.72
N ALA A 38 -3.85 0.48 16.61
CA ALA A 38 -4.59 -0.72 17.00
C ALA A 38 -4.47 -1.87 15.98
N HIS A 39 -3.95 -1.60 14.79
CA HIS A 39 -3.78 -2.59 13.73
C HIS A 39 -2.33 -3.04 13.61
N GLU A 40 -2.14 -4.29 13.18
CA GLU A 40 -0.81 -4.83 12.93
C GLU A 40 -0.15 -4.13 11.73
N SER A 41 1.17 -3.84 11.84
CA SER A 41 1.94 -3.23 10.75
C SER A 41 2.11 -4.16 9.55
N PHE A 42 2.21 -5.47 9.81
CA PHE A 42 2.39 -6.49 8.77
C PHE A 42 1.39 -7.61 8.96
N PRO A 43 0.09 -7.37 8.67
CA PRO A 43 -0.93 -8.40 8.84
C PRO A 43 -0.69 -9.56 7.88
N LEU A 44 -0.93 -10.79 8.34
CA LEU A 44 -0.82 -11.99 7.51
C LEU A 44 -2.03 -12.10 6.59
N PRO A 45 -1.86 -12.02 5.26
CA PRO A 45 -2.97 -12.19 4.33
C PRO A 45 -3.42 -13.65 4.31
N ARG A 46 -4.72 -13.86 4.02
CA ARG A 46 -5.34 -15.19 3.92
C ARG A 46 -5.36 -15.71 2.49
N CYS A 47 -4.85 -14.98 1.55
CA CYS A 47 -4.86 -15.32 0.13
C CYS A 47 -3.50 -15.06 -0.49
N PRO A 48 -3.22 -15.67 -1.66
CA PRO A 48 -2.02 -15.30 -2.43
C PRO A 48 -2.01 -13.79 -2.69
N THR A 49 -0.88 -13.14 -2.43
CA THR A 49 -0.78 -11.68 -2.43
C THR A 49 0.29 -11.22 -3.42
N LEU A 50 -0.06 -10.28 -4.29
CA LEU A 50 0.88 -9.55 -5.13
C LEU A 50 1.12 -8.18 -4.52
N VAL A 51 2.39 -7.85 -4.26
CA VAL A 51 2.82 -6.53 -3.83
C VAL A 51 3.53 -5.85 -5.00
N ILE A 52 3.05 -4.68 -5.39
CA ILE A 52 3.68 -3.88 -6.43
C ILE A 52 4.17 -2.60 -5.77
N GLN A 53 5.48 -2.36 -5.85
CA GLN A 53 6.14 -1.25 -5.18
C GLN A 53 6.98 -0.45 -6.17
N GLY A 54 6.87 0.87 -6.12
CA GLY A 54 7.80 1.75 -6.84
C GLY A 54 9.16 1.73 -6.16
N ALA A 55 10.20 1.36 -6.89
CA ALA A 55 11.57 1.35 -6.36
C ALA A 55 12.09 2.76 -6.06
N LEU A 56 11.50 3.78 -6.70
CA LEU A 56 11.83 5.19 -6.54
C LEU A 56 10.82 5.94 -5.66
N ASP A 57 10.00 5.21 -4.92
CA ASP A 57 8.97 5.77 -4.05
C ASP A 57 9.63 6.55 -2.91
N ASP A 58 9.35 7.84 -2.84
CA ASP A 58 9.84 8.76 -1.81
C ASP A 58 8.81 9.03 -0.70
N THR A 59 7.61 8.49 -0.84
CA THR A 59 6.52 8.63 0.12
C THR A 59 6.48 7.43 1.07
N VAL A 60 6.60 6.22 0.52
CA VAL A 60 6.66 4.97 1.28
C VAL A 60 7.98 4.27 0.95
N ASP A 61 8.79 4.03 1.96
CA ASP A 61 10.09 3.37 1.78
C ASP A 61 9.89 1.96 1.20
N PRO A 62 10.50 1.66 0.03
CA PRO A 62 10.43 0.33 -0.57
C PRO A 62 10.91 -0.80 0.34
N ALA A 63 11.76 -0.52 1.32
CA ALA A 63 12.20 -1.49 2.32
C ALA A 63 11.03 -2.09 3.11
N LEU A 64 9.95 -1.36 3.30
CA LEU A 64 8.75 -1.87 3.98
C LEU A 64 8.06 -2.97 3.18
N ALA A 65 7.95 -2.82 1.87
CA ALA A 65 7.39 -3.85 1.00
C ALA A 65 8.26 -5.12 0.96
N ARG A 66 9.57 -4.94 0.95
CA ARG A 66 10.52 -6.06 1.01
C ARG A 66 10.42 -6.80 2.34
N GLU A 67 10.33 -6.08 3.46
CA GLU A 67 10.17 -6.67 4.78
C GLU A 67 8.83 -7.41 4.91
N PHE A 68 7.74 -6.82 4.43
CA PHE A 68 6.43 -7.49 4.39
C PHE A 68 6.53 -8.81 3.61
N THR A 69 7.08 -8.77 2.41
CA THR A 69 7.22 -9.96 1.55
C THR A 69 8.05 -11.05 2.21
N ARG A 70 9.15 -10.66 2.85
CA ARG A 70 10.03 -11.59 3.58
C ARG A 70 9.27 -12.29 4.71
N ARG A 71 8.46 -11.55 5.46
CA ARG A 71 7.67 -12.11 6.58
C ARG A 71 6.56 -13.04 6.11
N MET A 72 6.10 -12.90 4.88
CA MET A 72 5.01 -13.73 4.34
C MET A 72 5.44 -15.12 3.88
N GLN A 73 6.74 -15.43 3.86
CA GLN A 73 7.28 -16.77 3.63
C GLN A 73 6.72 -17.45 2.37
N GLY A 74 6.75 -16.75 1.25
CA GLY A 74 6.28 -17.27 -0.03
C GLY A 74 4.79 -17.05 -0.34
N ARG A 75 4.01 -16.55 0.60
CA ARG A 75 2.59 -16.21 0.37
C ARG A 75 2.42 -14.90 -0.39
N ALA A 76 3.41 -14.06 -0.38
CA ALA A 76 3.41 -12.79 -1.12
C ALA A 76 4.53 -12.79 -2.15
N LYS A 77 4.25 -12.22 -3.31
CA LYS A 77 5.22 -11.96 -4.37
C LYS A 77 5.41 -10.47 -4.51
N LEU A 78 6.65 -10.01 -4.52
CA LEU A 78 6.98 -8.60 -4.71
C LEU A 78 7.46 -8.35 -6.14
N VAL A 79 6.90 -7.33 -6.77
CA VAL A 79 7.39 -6.77 -8.02
C VAL A 79 7.75 -5.31 -7.77
N GLU A 80 9.01 -4.95 -7.97
CA GLU A 80 9.48 -3.58 -7.89
C GLU A 80 9.58 -2.98 -9.29
N LEU A 81 8.94 -1.83 -9.48
CA LEU A 81 8.96 -1.09 -10.74
C LEU A 81 9.84 0.15 -10.59
N GLN A 82 10.54 0.52 -11.65
CA GLN A 82 11.37 1.74 -11.68
C GLN A 82 10.50 2.99 -11.81
N GLN A 83 9.61 3.19 -10.84
CA GLN A 83 8.63 4.26 -10.78
C GLN A 83 8.52 4.77 -9.35
N GLY A 84 7.88 5.93 -9.18
CA GLY A 84 7.57 6.51 -7.87
C GLY A 84 6.32 5.93 -7.24
N HIS A 85 5.78 6.66 -6.28
CA HIS A 85 4.64 6.24 -5.45
C HIS A 85 3.36 5.96 -6.25
N GLU A 86 3.09 6.74 -7.30
CA GLU A 86 1.81 6.69 -8.01
C GLU A 86 1.66 5.51 -8.97
N LEU A 87 2.76 4.89 -9.43
CA LEU A 87 2.76 3.73 -10.32
C LEU A 87 1.96 3.93 -11.62
N ASN A 88 1.91 5.15 -12.14
CA ASN A 88 1.07 5.52 -13.27
C ASN A 88 1.83 5.72 -14.59
N ALA A 89 3.14 5.46 -14.62
CA ALA A 89 3.97 5.67 -15.80
C ALA A 89 3.67 4.67 -16.93
N ASP A 90 3.25 3.44 -16.60
CA ASP A 90 2.89 2.39 -17.55
C ASP A 90 1.68 1.60 -17.03
N LEU A 91 0.50 2.13 -17.26
CA LEU A 91 -0.74 1.50 -16.79
C LEU A 91 -1.02 0.17 -17.46
N ALA A 92 -0.66 0.02 -18.74
CA ALA A 92 -0.84 -1.24 -19.45
C ALA A 92 0.04 -2.35 -18.88
N GLY A 93 1.31 -2.03 -18.57
CA GLY A 93 2.22 -2.95 -17.91
C GLY A 93 1.78 -3.32 -16.50
N LEU A 94 1.32 -2.34 -15.74
CA LEU A 94 0.76 -2.57 -14.41
C LEU A 94 -0.43 -3.51 -14.46
N TRP A 95 -1.36 -3.28 -15.38
CA TRP A 95 -2.53 -4.12 -15.55
C TRP A 95 -2.16 -5.57 -15.92
N ARG A 96 -1.17 -5.76 -16.81
CA ARG A 96 -0.68 -7.10 -17.14
C ARG A 96 -0.16 -7.89 -15.94
N LEU A 97 0.53 -7.20 -15.02
CA LEU A 97 0.99 -7.83 -13.77
C LEU A 97 -0.19 -8.27 -12.90
N ILE A 98 -1.19 -7.43 -12.78
CA ILE A 98 -2.39 -7.72 -11.99
C ILE A 98 -3.17 -8.88 -12.61
N GLU A 99 -3.40 -8.86 -13.92
CA GLU A 99 -4.08 -9.94 -14.63
C GLU A 99 -3.36 -11.28 -14.48
N ALA A 100 -2.04 -11.27 -14.67
CA ALA A 100 -1.25 -12.49 -14.54
C ALA A 100 -1.32 -13.10 -13.14
N HIS A 101 -1.44 -12.26 -12.10
CA HIS A 101 -1.62 -12.73 -10.73
C HIS A 101 -3.03 -13.29 -10.51
N LEU A 102 -4.05 -12.62 -11.01
CA LEU A 102 -5.45 -12.97 -10.78
C LEU A 102 -5.94 -14.15 -11.62
N ALA A 103 -5.44 -14.31 -12.85
CA ALA A 103 -5.95 -15.31 -13.79
C ALA A 103 -6.00 -16.73 -13.20
N PRO A 104 -4.95 -17.24 -12.52
CA PRO A 104 -5.01 -18.59 -11.93
C PRO A 104 -5.97 -18.70 -10.74
N LEU A 105 -6.37 -17.57 -10.15
CA LEU A 105 -7.19 -17.52 -8.94
C LEU A 105 -8.68 -17.33 -9.25
N LEU A 106 -9.02 -16.95 -10.49
CA LEU A 106 -10.38 -16.72 -10.90
C LEU A 106 -11.01 -18.01 -11.43
N PRO A 107 -12.33 -18.21 -11.19
CA PRO A 107 -13.03 -19.33 -11.81
C PRO A 107 -12.95 -19.22 -13.33
N GLN A 108 -12.70 -20.34 -14.01
CA GLN A 108 -12.74 -20.36 -15.47
C GLN A 108 -14.16 -20.17 -15.96
N ALA A 109 -14.33 -19.34 -17.00
CA ALA A 109 -15.62 -19.21 -17.65
C ALA A 109 -16.07 -20.59 -18.20
N PRO A 110 -17.38 -20.93 -18.10
CA PRO A 110 -17.88 -22.16 -18.70
C PRO A 110 -17.56 -22.19 -20.18
N ARG A 111 -17.04 -23.32 -20.67
CA ARG A 111 -16.82 -23.50 -22.10
C ARG A 111 -18.16 -23.48 -22.81
N PRO A 112 -18.30 -22.79 -23.96
CA PRO A 112 -19.52 -22.89 -24.73
C PRO A 112 -19.76 -24.35 -25.13
N THR A 113 -20.94 -24.84 -24.86
CA THR A 113 -21.34 -26.16 -25.33
C THR A 113 -21.48 -26.16 -26.86
N PRO A 114 -20.93 -27.14 -27.60
CA PRO A 114 -21.07 -27.17 -29.03
C PRO A 114 -22.53 -27.34 -29.49
#